data_b8556a6b4422e48a6500973869f86696
#
_entry.id   b8556a6b4422e48a6500973869f86696
#
_cell.length_a   1.000
_cell.length_b   1.000
_cell.length_c   1.000
_cell.angle_alpha   90.00
_cell.angle_beta   90.00
_cell.angle_gamma   90.00
#
_symmetry.space_group_name_H-M   'P 1'
#
loop_
_entity.id
_entity.type
_entity.pdbx_description
1 polymer ?
#
loop_
_entity_poly.entity_id
_entity_poly.type
_entity_poly.pdbx_seq_one_letter_code
_entity_poly.pdbx_strand_id
1 'polypeptide(L)'
;MKLLEKYGLFINGEWRDAKDGATLDAKNPANGEHLAKIADATEEDVNDAVSAAREAFNKFKHTTVSERAKLLNKIADIIDEHKEHLAKVESMDNGKPIRETLNVDIPFAAEHFRYFAGVIMGEEGSANVLDEKQLSIVLREPIGVVGQIVPWNFPFLMAAWKLAPVIAAGDASVFKPSSETSLSVLELFRLIDKILPKGLINIVTGRGSKSGEWIKNHPGLDKLAFTGSTEIGRDIAIAAARRIIPATLELGGKSANIFFSDANLDKALDGLQLGILFNQGQVCCAGSRIFVEESFYEKFIEAAVKKFSTIKVGDPLDPKTQMGSQINKKQAEQILNYVEIGKKEGAKVAVGGKAYTANGCDKGAFVEPTLLVDVTNDMRVAQEEIFGPVGVVIKFKDEAELIKMVNDSEYGLGGGIFTQDITKALRVARSMETGRVWINTYNQIPAGSPFGGYKNSGIGRETHKIILEHYTQMKNIMIDLTGKVSGFYAQ
;
A
#
# COMPACT_ATOMS: atom_id res chain seq x y z
N MET A 1 -22.80 -11.75 6.14
CA MET A 1 -22.29 -13.12 6.30
C MET A 1 -21.62 -13.26 7.68
N LYS A 2 -21.46 -14.48 8.19
CA LYS A 2 -20.72 -14.76 9.44
C LYS A 2 -19.30 -15.22 9.07
N LEU A 3 -18.29 -14.82 9.85
CA LEU A 3 -16.93 -15.35 9.70
C LEU A 3 -16.91 -16.86 9.92
N LEU A 4 -16.01 -17.56 9.23
CA LEU A 4 -15.74 -18.96 9.50
C LEU A 4 -14.88 -19.07 10.77
N GLU A 5 -14.99 -20.19 11.47
CA GLU A 5 -14.11 -20.49 12.61
C GLU A 5 -12.66 -20.75 12.15
N LYS A 6 -12.49 -21.25 10.91
CA LYS A 6 -11.18 -21.54 10.32
C LYS A 6 -11.18 -21.23 8.83
N TYR A 7 -10.10 -20.61 8.36
CA TYR A 7 -9.80 -20.35 6.94
C TYR A 7 -8.57 -21.15 6.52
N GLY A 8 -8.71 -21.85 5.40
CA GLY A 8 -7.62 -22.56 4.74
C GLY A 8 -6.78 -21.67 3.82
N LEU A 9 -5.83 -22.27 3.15
CA LEU A 9 -5.16 -21.74 1.98
C LEU A 9 -6.09 -21.85 0.77
N PHE A 10 -5.99 -20.91 -0.19
CA PHE A 10 -6.68 -21.02 -1.47
C PHE A 10 -5.66 -21.31 -2.58
N ILE A 11 -5.58 -22.56 -3.01
CA ILE A 11 -4.56 -23.00 -3.98
C ILE A 11 -5.25 -23.80 -5.09
N ASN A 12 -4.92 -23.49 -6.34
CA ASN A 12 -5.49 -24.13 -7.53
C ASN A 12 -7.02 -24.13 -7.59
N GLY A 13 -7.64 -23.08 -7.06
CA GLY A 13 -9.10 -22.93 -7.02
C GLY A 13 -9.79 -23.74 -5.93
N GLU A 14 -9.05 -24.26 -4.95
CA GLU A 14 -9.55 -25.07 -3.86
C GLU A 14 -9.10 -24.55 -2.50
N TRP A 15 -10.00 -24.61 -1.53
CA TRP A 15 -9.70 -24.33 -0.13
C TRP A 15 -9.14 -25.57 0.55
N ARG A 16 -8.01 -25.45 1.23
CA ARG A 16 -7.38 -26.55 1.94
C ARG A 16 -6.63 -26.11 3.19
N ASP A 17 -6.45 -26.99 4.14
CA ASP A 17 -5.58 -26.77 5.29
C ASP A 17 -4.10 -26.71 4.86
N ALA A 18 -3.26 -26.11 5.70
CA ALA A 18 -1.80 -26.28 5.57
C ALA A 18 -1.43 -27.77 5.71
N LYS A 19 -0.42 -28.23 5.00
CA LYS A 19 -0.05 -29.68 4.98
C LYS A 19 0.27 -30.26 6.36
N ASP A 20 0.79 -29.45 7.27
CA ASP A 20 1.05 -29.85 8.66
C ASP A 20 -0.13 -29.55 9.61
N GLY A 21 -1.22 -28.97 9.09
CA GLY A 21 -2.40 -28.59 9.87
C GLY A 21 -2.19 -27.36 10.77
N ALA A 22 -1.04 -26.68 10.69
CA ALA A 22 -0.73 -25.52 11.52
C ALA A 22 -1.66 -24.33 11.25
N THR A 23 -1.99 -23.58 12.29
CA THR A 23 -2.83 -22.39 12.20
C THR A 23 -2.29 -21.24 13.04
N LEU A 24 -2.70 -20.02 12.72
CA LEU A 24 -2.52 -18.80 13.48
C LEU A 24 -3.88 -18.28 13.93
N ASP A 25 -3.91 -17.58 15.07
CA ASP A 25 -5.12 -16.93 15.55
C ASP A 25 -5.21 -15.50 14.98
N ALA A 26 -6.28 -15.20 14.26
CA ALA A 26 -6.68 -13.84 13.94
C ALA A 26 -7.46 -13.25 15.12
N LYS A 27 -7.09 -12.04 15.56
CA LYS A 27 -7.66 -11.39 16.74
C LYS A 27 -8.05 -9.96 16.43
N ASN A 28 -9.16 -9.51 17.00
CA ASN A 28 -9.55 -8.12 16.95
C ASN A 28 -8.60 -7.25 17.79
N PRO A 29 -7.83 -6.33 17.21
CA PRO A 29 -6.86 -5.52 17.96
C PRO A 29 -7.51 -4.51 18.93
N ALA A 30 -8.81 -4.23 18.75
CA ALA A 30 -9.53 -3.30 19.62
C ALA A 30 -9.91 -3.90 20.99
N ASN A 31 -10.05 -5.23 21.09
CA ASN A 31 -10.51 -5.87 22.33
C ASN A 31 -9.82 -7.21 22.64
N GLY A 32 -9.01 -7.74 21.71
CA GLY A 32 -8.29 -9.00 21.84
C GLY A 32 -9.16 -10.23 21.59
N GLU A 33 -10.43 -10.08 21.16
CA GLU A 33 -11.32 -11.21 20.85
C GLU A 33 -10.78 -12.04 19.69
N HIS A 34 -10.92 -13.37 19.82
CA HIS A 34 -10.63 -14.29 18.74
C HIS A 34 -11.66 -14.14 17.62
N LEU A 35 -11.19 -13.96 16.39
CA LEU A 35 -12.04 -13.83 15.20
C LEU A 35 -12.12 -15.14 14.42
N ALA A 36 -10.99 -15.76 14.16
CA ALA A 36 -10.87 -17.01 13.41
C ALA A 36 -9.48 -17.62 13.54
N LYS A 37 -9.34 -18.87 13.10
CA LYS A 37 -8.04 -19.47 12.80
C LYS A 37 -7.74 -19.34 11.31
N ILE A 38 -6.49 -19.04 10.95
CA ILE A 38 -6.01 -19.01 9.56
C ILE A 38 -4.90 -20.04 9.39
N ALA A 39 -4.80 -20.66 8.23
CA ALA A 39 -3.74 -21.64 7.96
C ALA A 39 -2.35 -20.99 8.00
N ASP A 40 -1.35 -21.64 8.60
CA ASP A 40 0.08 -21.24 8.59
C ASP A 40 0.83 -22.15 7.61
N ALA A 41 0.91 -21.72 6.34
CA ALA A 41 1.42 -22.50 5.22
C ALA A 41 2.82 -23.09 5.48
N THR A 42 3.06 -24.28 4.92
CA THR A 42 4.37 -24.91 4.83
C THR A 42 5.11 -24.51 3.55
N GLU A 43 6.39 -24.85 3.43
CA GLU A 43 7.16 -24.66 2.20
C GLU A 43 6.55 -25.45 1.03
N GLU A 44 6.06 -26.66 1.27
CA GLU A 44 5.40 -27.49 0.27
C GLU A 44 4.09 -26.85 -0.23
N ASP A 45 3.33 -26.15 0.63
CA ASP A 45 2.15 -25.39 0.20
C ASP A 45 2.52 -24.25 -0.73
N VAL A 46 3.64 -23.57 -0.47
CA VAL A 46 4.17 -22.52 -1.37
C VAL A 46 4.59 -23.12 -2.71
N ASN A 47 5.28 -24.28 -2.71
CA ASN A 47 5.67 -24.99 -3.93
C ASN A 47 4.46 -25.39 -4.77
N ASP A 48 3.41 -25.91 -4.14
CA ASP A 48 2.15 -26.24 -4.81
C ASP A 48 1.46 -25.01 -5.39
N ALA A 49 1.45 -23.89 -4.65
CA ALA A 49 0.87 -22.62 -5.11
C ALA A 49 1.61 -22.06 -6.34
N VAL A 50 2.97 -22.11 -6.35
CA VAL A 50 3.76 -21.66 -7.50
C VAL A 50 3.57 -22.60 -8.70
N SER A 51 3.48 -23.90 -8.49
CA SER A 51 3.22 -24.88 -9.56
C SER A 51 1.86 -24.65 -10.19
N ALA A 52 0.81 -24.46 -9.37
CA ALA A 52 -0.54 -24.13 -9.84
C ALA A 52 -0.59 -22.80 -10.60
N ALA A 53 0.11 -21.77 -10.09
CA ALA A 53 0.23 -20.49 -10.77
C ALA A 53 0.91 -20.61 -12.15
N ARG A 54 1.96 -21.43 -12.25
CA ARG A 54 2.67 -21.67 -13.52
C ARG A 54 1.77 -22.36 -14.55
N GLU A 55 1.01 -23.35 -14.14
CA GLU A 55 0.05 -24.03 -15.03
C GLU A 55 -1.07 -23.08 -15.50
N ALA A 56 -1.60 -22.28 -14.57
CA ALA A 56 -2.61 -21.28 -14.89
C ALA A 56 -2.07 -20.20 -15.82
N PHE A 57 -0.87 -19.67 -15.57
CA PHE A 57 -0.21 -18.69 -16.42
C PHE A 57 -0.07 -19.16 -17.86
N ASN A 58 0.36 -20.40 -18.09
CA ASN A 58 0.54 -20.95 -19.43
C ASN A 58 -0.75 -20.93 -20.27
N LYS A 59 -1.91 -20.93 -19.62
CA LYS A 59 -3.24 -20.80 -20.27
C LYS A 59 -3.70 -19.36 -20.30
N PHE A 60 -3.61 -18.65 -19.17
CA PHE A 60 -4.19 -17.32 -18.99
C PHE A 60 -3.50 -16.23 -19.83
N LYS A 61 -2.21 -16.34 -20.07
CA LYS A 61 -1.46 -15.42 -20.96
C LYS A 61 -2.00 -15.33 -22.40
N HIS A 62 -2.81 -16.30 -22.83
CA HIS A 62 -3.44 -16.34 -24.13
C HIS A 62 -4.89 -15.81 -24.13
N THR A 63 -5.41 -15.39 -22.97
CA THR A 63 -6.74 -14.78 -22.87
C THR A 63 -6.76 -13.43 -23.57
N THR A 64 -7.91 -13.11 -24.13
CA THR A 64 -8.12 -11.80 -24.74
C THR A 64 -8.21 -10.71 -23.70
N VAL A 65 -7.89 -9.48 -24.07
CA VAL A 65 -8.07 -8.28 -23.23
C VAL A 65 -9.52 -8.18 -22.73
N SER A 66 -10.51 -8.48 -23.59
CA SER A 66 -11.94 -8.45 -23.25
C SER A 66 -12.29 -9.46 -22.14
N GLU A 67 -11.74 -10.68 -22.18
CA GLU A 67 -11.97 -11.68 -21.12
C GLU A 67 -11.42 -11.22 -19.79
N ARG A 68 -10.19 -10.66 -19.76
CA ARG A 68 -9.58 -10.12 -18.54
C ARG A 68 -10.35 -8.93 -17.99
N ALA A 69 -10.78 -8.00 -18.86
CA ALA A 69 -11.60 -6.85 -18.46
C ALA A 69 -12.95 -7.28 -17.86
N LYS A 70 -13.60 -8.29 -18.44
CA LYS A 70 -14.84 -8.87 -17.87
C LYS A 70 -14.62 -9.49 -16.50
N LEU A 71 -13.52 -10.21 -16.29
CA LEU A 71 -13.19 -10.79 -14.99
C LEU A 71 -12.95 -9.71 -13.93
N LEU A 72 -12.18 -8.67 -14.25
CA LEU A 72 -11.91 -7.54 -13.37
C LEU A 72 -13.19 -6.80 -12.97
N ASN A 73 -14.07 -6.49 -13.93
CA ASN A 73 -15.35 -5.85 -13.62
C ASN A 73 -16.25 -6.74 -12.75
N LYS A 74 -16.29 -8.04 -13.00
CA LYS A 74 -17.08 -8.97 -12.19
C LYS A 74 -16.58 -9.06 -10.75
N ILE A 75 -15.26 -9.01 -10.52
CA ILE A 75 -14.68 -8.93 -9.17
C ILE A 75 -15.13 -7.62 -8.50
N ALA A 76 -15.04 -6.49 -9.20
CA ALA A 76 -15.47 -5.19 -8.67
C ALA A 76 -16.95 -5.16 -8.30
N ASP A 77 -17.82 -5.74 -9.13
CA ASP A 77 -19.27 -5.81 -8.86
C ASP A 77 -19.56 -6.64 -7.60
N ILE A 78 -18.87 -7.76 -7.40
CA ILE A 78 -19.00 -8.59 -6.20
C ILE A 78 -18.50 -7.83 -4.95
N ILE A 79 -17.42 -7.05 -5.06
CA ILE A 79 -16.94 -6.21 -3.96
C ILE A 79 -18.01 -5.20 -3.55
N ASP A 80 -18.63 -4.52 -4.52
CA ASP A 80 -19.68 -3.53 -4.24
C ASP A 80 -20.94 -4.18 -3.65
N GLU A 81 -21.35 -5.34 -4.16
CA GLU A 81 -22.51 -6.10 -3.64
C GLU A 81 -22.31 -6.51 -2.18
N HIS A 82 -21.07 -6.81 -1.78
CA HIS A 82 -20.73 -7.27 -0.42
C HIS A 82 -19.98 -6.24 0.41
N LYS A 83 -20.02 -4.97 0.02
CA LYS A 83 -19.27 -3.85 0.62
C LYS A 83 -19.38 -3.78 2.14
N GLU A 84 -20.58 -3.84 2.69
CA GLU A 84 -20.81 -3.72 4.14
C GLU A 84 -20.17 -4.87 4.93
N HIS A 85 -20.29 -6.09 4.40
CA HIS A 85 -19.68 -7.26 5.02
C HIS A 85 -18.15 -7.15 5.02
N LEU A 86 -17.57 -6.88 3.86
CA LEU A 86 -16.11 -6.76 3.69
C LEU A 86 -15.53 -5.62 4.55
N ALA A 87 -16.22 -4.47 4.59
CA ALA A 87 -15.83 -3.34 5.43
C ALA A 87 -15.85 -3.67 6.93
N LYS A 88 -16.87 -4.39 7.38
CA LYS A 88 -16.96 -4.84 8.77
C LYS A 88 -15.83 -5.81 9.12
N VAL A 89 -15.54 -6.76 8.26
CA VAL A 89 -14.42 -7.71 8.45
C VAL A 89 -13.09 -6.98 8.49
N GLU A 90 -12.85 -6.06 7.55
CA GLU A 90 -11.63 -5.24 7.52
C GLU A 90 -11.45 -4.45 8.82
N SER A 91 -12.52 -3.81 9.34
CA SER A 91 -12.46 -3.07 10.60
C SER A 91 -12.18 -3.97 11.80
N MET A 92 -12.78 -5.15 11.86
CA MET A 92 -12.57 -6.11 12.97
C MET A 92 -11.15 -6.68 12.98
N ASP A 93 -10.58 -6.94 11.80
CA ASP A 93 -9.29 -7.58 11.62
C ASP A 93 -8.12 -6.58 11.76
N ASN A 94 -8.34 -5.33 11.35
CA ASN A 94 -7.30 -4.29 11.34
C ASN A 94 -7.38 -3.30 12.52
N GLY A 95 -8.57 -3.04 13.04
CA GLY A 95 -8.81 -2.05 14.08
C GLY A 95 -9.15 -0.63 13.59
N LYS A 96 -9.17 -0.38 12.28
CA LYS A 96 -9.56 0.92 11.72
C LYS A 96 -11.07 1.16 11.80
N PRO A 97 -11.53 2.43 11.88
CA PRO A 97 -12.95 2.74 11.98
C PRO A 97 -13.74 2.26 10.76
N ILE A 98 -14.94 1.73 11.01
CA ILE A 98 -15.87 1.28 9.96
C ILE A 98 -16.20 2.40 8.97
N ARG A 99 -16.16 3.68 9.38
CA ARG A 99 -16.33 4.82 8.47
C ARG A 99 -15.24 4.91 7.40
N GLU A 100 -14.02 4.45 7.69
CA GLU A 100 -12.91 4.44 6.72
C GLU A 100 -13.06 3.25 5.78
N THR A 101 -13.31 2.06 6.30
CA THR A 101 -13.43 0.85 5.46
C THR A 101 -14.62 0.92 4.52
N LEU A 102 -15.78 1.46 4.98
CA LEU A 102 -16.98 1.64 4.16
C LEU A 102 -16.84 2.70 3.08
N ASN A 103 -16.11 3.78 3.34
CA ASN A 103 -16.09 4.93 2.43
C ASN A 103 -14.78 5.06 1.64
N VAL A 104 -13.73 4.34 2.04
CA VAL A 104 -12.41 4.40 1.40
C VAL A 104 -11.94 3.01 0.96
N ASP A 105 -11.59 2.11 1.89
CA ASP A 105 -10.83 0.91 1.56
C ASP A 105 -11.56 0.00 0.55
N ILE A 106 -12.82 -0.35 0.85
CA ILE A 106 -13.58 -1.27 0.00
C ILE A 106 -14.00 -0.63 -1.32
N PRO A 107 -14.55 0.61 -1.34
CA PRO A 107 -14.88 1.28 -2.62
C PRO A 107 -13.67 1.50 -3.52
N PHE A 108 -12.51 1.92 -2.95
CA PHE A 108 -11.32 2.14 -3.75
C PHE A 108 -10.76 0.85 -4.32
N ALA A 109 -10.87 -0.27 -3.59
CA ALA A 109 -10.50 -1.57 -4.12
C ALA A 109 -11.35 -1.95 -5.35
N ALA A 110 -12.68 -1.78 -5.30
CA ALA A 110 -13.55 -2.00 -6.44
C ALA A 110 -13.20 -1.07 -7.63
N GLU A 111 -12.93 0.22 -7.33
CA GLU A 111 -12.50 1.20 -8.32
C GLU A 111 -11.21 0.78 -9.03
N HIS A 112 -10.22 0.22 -8.30
CA HIS A 112 -8.96 -0.26 -8.89
C HIS A 112 -9.19 -1.40 -9.88
N PHE A 113 -10.04 -2.37 -9.56
CA PHE A 113 -10.39 -3.43 -10.50
C PHE A 113 -11.05 -2.87 -11.75
N ARG A 114 -12.02 -1.93 -11.63
CA ARG A 114 -12.67 -1.29 -12.78
C ARG A 114 -11.71 -0.44 -13.59
N TYR A 115 -10.82 0.30 -12.91
CA TYR A 115 -9.81 1.10 -13.59
C TYR A 115 -8.95 0.24 -14.52
N PHE A 116 -8.42 -0.89 -14.03
CA PHE A 116 -7.60 -1.78 -14.83
C PHE A 116 -8.40 -2.49 -15.92
N ALA A 117 -9.66 -2.80 -15.71
CA ALA A 117 -10.55 -3.30 -16.77
C ALA A 117 -10.69 -2.30 -17.94
N GLY A 118 -10.75 -1.00 -17.61
CA GLY A 118 -10.79 0.06 -18.62
C GLY A 118 -9.46 0.29 -19.32
N VAL A 119 -8.37 0.36 -18.52
CA VAL A 119 -7.02 0.67 -19.02
C VAL A 119 -6.55 -0.35 -20.06
N ILE A 120 -6.71 -1.63 -19.78
CA ILE A 120 -6.20 -2.68 -20.68
C ILE A 120 -6.92 -2.71 -22.04
N MET A 121 -8.12 -2.16 -22.13
CA MET A 121 -8.83 -2.05 -23.40
C MET A 121 -8.21 -1.02 -24.35
N GLY A 122 -7.43 -0.07 -23.81
CA GLY A 122 -6.72 0.96 -24.56
C GLY A 122 -5.20 0.76 -24.62
N GLU A 123 -4.67 -0.34 -24.09
CA GLU A 123 -3.23 -0.63 -24.19
C GLU A 123 -2.85 -1.07 -25.61
N GLU A 124 -1.81 -0.42 -26.15
CA GLU A 124 -1.33 -0.62 -27.51
C GLU A 124 0.13 -1.04 -27.51
N GLY A 125 0.50 -1.85 -28.51
CA GLY A 125 1.88 -2.00 -28.94
C GLY A 125 2.28 -0.85 -29.87
N SER A 126 3.49 -0.91 -30.41
CA SER A 126 3.90 0.07 -31.44
C SER A 126 4.44 -0.64 -32.66
N ALA A 127 4.21 -0.02 -33.82
CA ALA A 127 4.83 -0.40 -35.08
C ALA A 127 5.54 0.82 -35.65
N ASN A 128 6.85 0.70 -35.89
CA ASN A 128 7.68 1.77 -36.41
C ASN A 128 8.30 1.35 -37.75
N VAL A 129 7.96 2.08 -38.80
CA VAL A 129 8.58 1.92 -40.12
C VAL A 129 9.93 2.62 -40.05
N LEU A 130 11.01 1.87 -39.93
CA LEU A 130 12.36 2.40 -39.80
C LEU A 130 12.84 2.97 -41.15
N ASP A 131 12.56 2.29 -42.24
CA ASP A 131 12.73 2.70 -43.63
C ASP A 131 11.84 1.84 -44.56
N GLU A 132 11.98 2.00 -45.86
CA GLU A 132 11.23 1.22 -46.87
C GLU A 132 11.50 -0.30 -46.83
N LYS A 133 12.51 -0.72 -46.09
CA LYS A 133 13.00 -2.10 -46.01
C LYS A 133 12.75 -2.80 -44.69
N GLN A 134 12.50 -2.01 -43.62
CA GLN A 134 12.46 -2.53 -42.25
C GLN A 134 11.27 -2.02 -41.45
N LEU A 135 10.57 -2.95 -40.82
CA LEU A 135 9.49 -2.68 -39.88
C LEU A 135 9.87 -3.26 -38.51
N SER A 136 9.76 -2.43 -37.47
CA SER A 136 9.93 -2.82 -36.07
C SER A 136 8.57 -2.84 -35.37
N ILE A 137 8.19 -3.99 -34.80
CA ILE A 137 6.99 -4.11 -33.96
C ILE A 137 7.42 -4.34 -32.52
N VAL A 138 6.81 -3.60 -31.59
CA VAL A 138 7.01 -3.77 -30.15
C VAL A 138 5.73 -4.30 -29.54
N LEU A 139 5.81 -5.47 -28.91
CA LEU A 139 4.72 -6.10 -28.18
C LEU A 139 5.02 -6.04 -26.68
N ARG A 140 3.95 -5.95 -25.87
CA ARG A 140 4.02 -6.18 -24.42
C ARG A 140 3.45 -7.55 -24.11
N GLU A 141 4.24 -8.38 -23.43
CA GLU A 141 3.85 -9.73 -23.04
C GLU A 141 3.78 -9.84 -21.51
N PRO A 142 2.86 -10.65 -20.95
CA PRO A 142 2.84 -10.94 -19.51
C PRO A 142 4.20 -11.40 -19.00
N ILE A 143 4.55 -11.00 -17.77
CA ILE A 143 5.86 -11.33 -17.19
C ILE A 143 5.92 -12.76 -16.67
N GLY A 144 4.82 -13.34 -16.17
CA GLY A 144 4.80 -14.70 -15.68
C GLY A 144 4.07 -14.91 -14.35
N VAL A 145 4.73 -15.60 -13.42
CA VAL A 145 4.21 -15.87 -12.08
C VAL A 145 4.81 -14.86 -11.10
N VAL A 146 3.93 -14.10 -10.42
CA VAL A 146 4.32 -13.02 -9.51
C VAL A 146 4.14 -13.45 -8.05
N GLY A 147 5.21 -13.38 -7.27
CA GLY A 147 5.14 -13.47 -5.81
C GLY A 147 4.78 -12.10 -5.22
N GLN A 148 3.67 -12.03 -4.51
CA GLN A 148 3.15 -10.78 -3.96
C GLN A 148 3.00 -10.88 -2.45
N ILE A 149 3.61 -9.94 -1.71
CA ILE A 149 3.56 -9.88 -0.24
C ILE A 149 3.08 -8.50 0.16
N VAL A 150 2.01 -8.43 0.95
CA VAL A 150 1.38 -7.17 1.36
C VAL A 150 1.37 -6.98 2.88
N PRO A 151 1.37 -5.73 3.35
CA PRO A 151 1.36 -5.38 4.77
C PRO A 151 -0.04 -5.48 5.38
N TRP A 152 -0.12 -5.17 6.66
CA TRP A 152 -1.32 -5.26 7.47
C TRP A 152 -2.16 -3.97 7.55
N ASN A 153 -1.63 -2.82 7.11
CA ASN A 153 -2.28 -1.53 7.37
C ASN A 153 -3.46 -1.21 6.41
N PHE A 154 -3.43 -1.71 5.18
CA PHE A 154 -4.53 -1.63 4.22
C PHE A 154 -4.73 -2.97 3.51
N PRO A 155 -5.13 -4.05 4.25
CA PRO A 155 -5.11 -5.41 3.71
C PRO A 155 -5.90 -5.56 2.42
N PHE A 156 -7.15 -5.10 2.39
CA PHE A 156 -8.04 -5.24 1.25
C PHE A 156 -7.63 -4.36 0.06
N LEU A 157 -7.27 -3.10 0.33
CA LEU A 157 -6.85 -2.17 -0.72
C LEU A 157 -5.51 -2.59 -1.34
N MET A 158 -4.54 -3.04 -0.54
CA MET A 158 -3.26 -3.55 -1.05
C MET A 158 -3.43 -4.83 -1.86
N ALA A 159 -4.40 -5.69 -1.52
CA ALA A 159 -4.73 -6.83 -2.35
C ALA A 159 -5.24 -6.38 -3.73
N ALA A 160 -6.12 -5.39 -3.79
CA ALA A 160 -6.60 -4.85 -5.07
C ALA A 160 -5.47 -4.22 -5.90
N TRP A 161 -4.55 -3.46 -5.25
CA TRP A 161 -3.40 -2.84 -5.93
C TRP A 161 -2.48 -3.87 -6.59
N LYS A 162 -2.37 -5.06 -6.00
CA LYS A 162 -1.50 -6.13 -6.49
C LYS A 162 -2.22 -7.06 -7.47
N LEU A 163 -3.46 -7.44 -7.19
CA LEU A 163 -4.19 -8.45 -7.96
C LEU A 163 -4.79 -7.89 -9.25
N ALA A 164 -5.29 -6.65 -9.23
CA ALA A 164 -5.88 -6.06 -10.43
C ALA A 164 -4.88 -5.93 -11.59
N PRO A 165 -3.66 -5.39 -11.42
CA PRO A 165 -2.68 -5.35 -12.51
C PRO A 165 -2.17 -6.72 -12.94
N VAL A 166 -2.06 -7.73 -12.04
CA VAL A 166 -1.70 -9.10 -12.41
C VAL A 166 -2.72 -9.68 -13.39
N ILE A 167 -4.01 -9.59 -13.06
CA ILE A 167 -5.09 -10.08 -13.94
C ILE A 167 -5.09 -9.27 -15.26
N ALA A 168 -4.94 -7.96 -15.17
CA ALA A 168 -4.92 -7.05 -16.32
C ALA A 168 -3.79 -7.41 -17.30
N ALA A 169 -2.58 -7.64 -16.79
CA ALA A 169 -1.41 -7.99 -17.59
C ALA A 169 -1.50 -9.40 -18.21
N GLY A 170 -2.25 -10.31 -17.61
CA GLY A 170 -2.33 -11.72 -18.03
C GLY A 170 -1.36 -12.62 -17.28
N ASP A 171 -0.87 -12.18 -16.13
CA ASP A 171 0.02 -12.90 -15.21
C ASP A 171 -0.78 -13.82 -14.27
N ALA A 172 -0.07 -14.66 -13.51
CA ALA A 172 -0.61 -15.40 -12.38
C ALA A 172 0.11 -15.02 -11.09
N SER A 173 -0.53 -15.26 -9.93
CA SER A 173 0.00 -14.83 -8.64
C SER A 173 0.02 -15.89 -7.57
N VAL A 174 1.08 -15.84 -6.75
CA VAL A 174 1.11 -16.37 -5.39
C VAL A 174 1.08 -15.19 -4.43
N PHE A 175 -0.05 -14.97 -3.80
CA PHE A 175 -0.33 -13.80 -2.98
C PHE A 175 -0.29 -14.16 -1.49
N LYS A 176 0.47 -13.39 -0.73
CA LYS A 176 0.58 -13.55 0.72
C LYS A 176 0.05 -12.30 1.44
N PRO A 177 -1.16 -12.35 2.04
CA PRO A 177 -1.62 -11.30 2.94
C PRO A 177 -0.78 -11.29 4.23
N SER A 178 -0.83 -10.22 4.99
CA SER A 178 -0.23 -10.20 6.32
C SER A 178 -0.87 -11.24 7.24
N SER A 179 -0.08 -11.88 8.11
CA SER A 179 -0.60 -12.76 9.16
C SER A 179 -1.45 -12.03 10.20
N GLU A 180 -1.28 -10.72 10.33
CA GLU A 180 -2.06 -9.90 11.26
C GLU A 180 -3.45 -9.56 10.73
N THR A 181 -3.63 -9.51 9.39
CA THR A 181 -4.86 -9.04 8.74
C THR A 181 -5.12 -9.79 7.44
N SER A 182 -5.51 -11.05 7.54
CA SER A 182 -5.81 -11.88 6.37
C SER A 182 -7.30 -11.98 6.05
N LEU A 183 -8.17 -11.70 7.02
CA LEU A 183 -9.58 -12.14 6.95
C LEU A 183 -10.37 -11.45 5.85
N SER A 184 -10.21 -10.15 5.64
CA SER A 184 -10.96 -9.45 4.60
C SER A 184 -10.63 -9.94 3.20
N VAL A 185 -9.35 -10.26 2.94
CA VAL A 185 -8.89 -10.86 1.68
C VAL A 185 -9.45 -12.28 1.53
N LEU A 186 -9.41 -13.10 2.58
CA LEU A 186 -9.96 -14.46 2.55
C LEU A 186 -11.47 -14.46 2.31
N GLU A 187 -12.20 -13.48 2.91
CA GLU A 187 -13.63 -13.29 2.63
C GLU A 187 -13.89 -12.88 1.19
N LEU A 188 -13.08 -11.99 0.61
CA LEU A 188 -13.17 -11.69 -0.82
C LEU A 188 -13.03 -12.95 -1.66
N PHE A 189 -12.02 -13.80 -1.37
CA PHE A 189 -11.79 -15.02 -2.14
C PHE A 189 -12.91 -16.05 -1.99
N ARG A 190 -13.62 -16.09 -0.85
CA ARG A 190 -14.84 -16.89 -0.70
C ARG A 190 -16.00 -16.43 -1.60
N LEU A 191 -16.01 -15.17 -1.96
CA LEU A 191 -17.03 -14.58 -2.84
C LEU A 191 -16.71 -14.78 -4.32
N ILE A 192 -15.41 -14.77 -4.67
CA ILE A 192 -14.96 -14.80 -6.07
C ILE A 192 -14.37 -16.15 -6.51
N ASP A 193 -14.24 -17.15 -5.62
CA ASP A 193 -13.57 -18.43 -5.93
C ASP A 193 -14.15 -19.16 -7.15
N LYS A 194 -15.46 -19.05 -7.36
CA LYS A 194 -16.17 -19.70 -8.50
C LYS A 194 -15.99 -19.00 -9.85
N ILE A 195 -15.53 -17.75 -9.83
CA ILE A 195 -15.32 -16.97 -11.07
C ILE A 195 -13.85 -16.91 -11.49
N LEU A 196 -12.94 -17.21 -10.58
CA LEU A 196 -11.51 -17.21 -10.86
C LEU A 196 -11.11 -18.47 -11.65
N PRO A 197 -10.30 -18.33 -12.73
CA PRO A 197 -9.61 -19.48 -13.32
C PRO A 197 -8.76 -20.20 -12.27
N LYS A 198 -8.85 -21.54 -12.24
CA LYS A 198 -8.07 -22.35 -11.29
C LYS A 198 -6.58 -22.04 -11.39
N GLY A 199 -5.95 -21.81 -10.23
CA GLY A 199 -4.53 -21.52 -10.12
C GLY A 199 -4.11 -20.10 -10.51
N LEU A 200 -5.00 -19.26 -11.05
CA LEU A 200 -4.64 -17.89 -11.49
C LEU A 200 -4.13 -17.06 -10.30
N ILE A 201 -4.85 -17.09 -9.21
CA ILE A 201 -4.45 -16.46 -7.94
C ILE A 201 -4.44 -17.54 -6.86
N ASN A 202 -3.34 -17.66 -6.14
CA ASN A 202 -3.18 -18.58 -5.03
C ASN A 202 -2.89 -17.80 -3.76
N ILE A 203 -3.70 -17.98 -2.72
CA ILE A 203 -3.54 -17.29 -1.43
C ILE A 203 -2.81 -18.21 -0.45
N VAL A 204 -1.64 -17.76 -0.01
CA VAL A 204 -0.81 -18.47 0.95
C VAL A 204 -0.69 -17.61 2.21
N THR A 205 -1.49 -17.93 3.22
CA THR A 205 -1.40 -17.29 4.54
C THR A 205 -0.24 -17.86 5.36
N GLY A 206 0.16 -17.18 6.41
CA GLY A 206 1.24 -17.62 7.30
C GLY A 206 2.18 -16.50 7.73
N ARG A 207 3.12 -16.85 8.62
CA ARG A 207 4.12 -15.90 9.14
C ARG A 207 5.06 -15.40 8.05
N GLY A 208 5.41 -14.08 8.11
CA GLY A 208 6.40 -13.50 7.20
C GLY A 208 7.74 -14.22 7.20
N SER A 209 8.20 -14.66 8.38
CA SER A 209 9.44 -15.41 8.58
C SER A 209 9.42 -16.85 8.05
N LYS A 210 8.28 -17.34 7.58
CA LYS A 210 8.10 -18.65 6.96
C LYS A 210 7.63 -18.50 5.51
N SER A 211 6.31 -18.43 5.29
CA SER A 211 5.74 -18.34 3.96
C SER A 211 6.24 -17.12 3.15
N GLY A 212 6.54 -15.99 3.82
CA GLY A 212 7.19 -14.83 3.17
C GLY A 212 8.60 -15.15 2.66
N GLU A 213 9.41 -15.84 3.48
CA GLU A 213 10.76 -16.24 3.10
C GLU A 213 10.77 -17.27 1.95
N TRP A 214 9.87 -18.25 1.99
CA TRP A 214 9.77 -19.24 0.91
C TRP A 214 9.32 -18.60 -0.40
N ILE A 215 8.32 -17.70 -0.39
CA ILE A 215 7.91 -16.95 -1.59
C ILE A 215 9.07 -16.08 -2.08
N LYS A 216 9.70 -15.29 -1.21
CA LYS A 216 10.84 -14.42 -1.56
C LYS A 216 11.93 -15.18 -2.33
N ASN A 217 12.25 -16.40 -1.91
CA ASN A 217 13.37 -17.19 -2.44
C ASN A 217 12.96 -18.24 -3.50
N HIS A 218 11.65 -18.38 -3.79
CA HIS A 218 11.17 -19.47 -4.67
C HIS A 218 11.67 -19.30 -6.12
N PRO A 219 12.36 -20.29 -6.71
CA PRO A 219 12.97 -20.17 -8.03
C PRO A 219 11.96 -20.09 -9.19
N GLY A 220 10.74 -20.58 -8.99
CA GLY A 220 9.67 -20.58 -9.98
C GLY A 220 8.91 -19.27 -10.15
N LEU A 221 9.31 -18.19 -9.48
CA LEU A 221 8.71 -16.87 -9.63
C LEU A 221 9.49 -16.00 -10.60
N ASP A 222 8.80 -15.27 -11.46
CA ASP A 222 9.36 -14.39 -12.49
C ASP A 222 9.45 -12.92 -12.02
N LYS A 223 8.75 -12.57 -10.93
CA LYS A 223 8.75 -11.23 -10.36
C LYS A 223 8.41 -11.30 -8.87
N LEU A 224 8.92 -10.33 -8.11
CA LEU A 224 8.48 -10.03 -6.74
C LEU A 224 7.80 -8.66 -6.68
N ALA A 225 6.69 -8.58 -5.96
CA ALA A 225 6.02 -7.33 -5.63
C ALA A 225 5.78 -7.27 -4.12
N PHE A 226 6.36 -6.29 -3.48
CA PHE A 226 6.36 -6.16 -2.02
C PHE A 226 5.89 -4.78 -1.58
N THR A 227 5.06 -4.75 -0.56
CA THR A 227 4.77 -3.54 0.21
C THR A 227 4.98 -3.85 1.69
N GLY A 228 5.76 -3.02 2.38
CA GLY A 228 6.08 -3.23 3.80
C GLY A 228 7.23 -2.38 4.31
N SER A 229 7.96 -2.87 5.33
CA SER A 229 9.10 -2.13 5.89
C SER A 229 10.29 -2.04 4.94
N THR A 230 11.06 -0.96 5.05
CA THR A 230 12.26 -0.73 4.25
C THR A 230 13.31 -1.82 4.44
N GLU A 231 13.47 -2.34 5.66
CA GLU A 231 14.39 -3.44 5.97
C GLU A 231 14.07 -4.69 5.16
N ILE A 232 12.81 -5.16 5.22
CA ILE A 232 12.37 -6.34 4.46
C ILE A 232 12.40 -6.07 2.96
N GLY A 233 12.08 -4.84 2.53
CA GLY A 233 12.17 -4.43 1.13
C GLY A 233 13.58 -4.58 0.54
N ARG A 234 14.62 -4.24 1.31
CA ARG A 234 16.01 -4.47 0.92
C ARG A 234 16.31 -5.97 0.72
N ASP A 235 15.81 -6.83 1.61
CA ASP A 235 15.99 -8.28 1.48
C ASP A 235 15.28 -8.85 0.25
N ILE A 236 14.08 -8.35 -0.06
CA ILE A 236 13.34 -8.69 -1.29
C ILE A 236 14.13 -8.26 -2.54
N ALA A 237 14.70 -7.03 -2.54
CA ALA A 237 15.52 -6.55 -3.64
C ALA A 237 16.75 -7.43 -3.87
N ILE A 238 17.45 -7.82 -2.79
CA ILE A 238 18.61 -8.71 -2.85
C ILE A 238 18.21 -10.09 -3.41
N ALA A 239 17.10 -10.66 -2.95
CA ALA A 239 16.61 -11.95 -3.43
C ALA A 239 16.24 -11.91 -4.91
N ALA A 240 15.59 -10.83 -5.36
CA ALA A 240 15.27 -10.61 -6.76
C ALA A 240 16.54 -10.45 -7.63
N ALA A 241 17.51 -9.65 -7.16
CA ALA A 241 18.77 -9.42 -7.87
C ALA A 241 19.59 -10.71 -8.05
N ARG A 242 19.63 -11.59 -7.05
CA ARG A 242 20.31 -12.91 -7.16
C ARG A 242 19.74 -13.80 -8.26
N ARG A 243 18.48 -13.61 -8.63
CA ARG A 243 17.77 -14.40 -9.66
C ARG A 243 17.61 -13.64 -10.98
N ILE A 244 18.02 -12.35 -11.02
CA ILE A 244 17.85 -11.44 -12.17
C ILE A 244 16.36 -11.31 -12.56
N ILE A 245 15.49 -11.24 -11.57
CA ILE A 245 14.06 -10.98 -11.77
C ILE A 245 13.69 -9.56 -11.28
N PRO A 246 12.70 -8.90 -11.89
CA PRO A 246 12.27 -7.59 -11.45
C PRO A 246 11.58 -7.63 -10.09
N ALA A 247 11.75 -6.55 -9.31
CA ALA A 247 11.02 -6.31 -8.08
C ALA A 247 10.39 -4.92 -8.11
N THR A 248 9.14 -4.80 -7.63
CA THR A 248 8.52 -3.54 -7.25
C THR A 248 8.38 -3.48 -5.75
N LEU A 249 8.79 -2.36 -5.16
CA LEU A 249 8.88 -2.18 -3.72
C LEU A 249 8.17 -0.89 -3.34
N GLU A 250 7.21 -0.98 -2.43
CA GLU A 250 6.58 0.16 -1.76
C GLU A 250 6.89 0.05 -0.28
N LEU A 251 7.64 1.01 0.25
CA LEU A 251 8.28 0.91 1.55
C LEU A 251 7.85 2.04 2.49
N GLY A 252 8.62 2.25 3.56
CA GLY A 252 8.35 3.26 4.56
C GLY A 252 8.46 4.71 4.06
N GLY A 253 7.99 5.63 4.87
CA GLY A 253 8.06 7.04 4.59
C GLY A 253 8.12 7.91 5.84
N LYS A 254 8.59 9.14 5.66
CA LYS A 254 8.55 10.22 6.66
C LYS A 254 8.11 11.50 5.98
N SER A 255 6.88 11.48 5.50
CA SER A 255 6.37 12.50 4.57
C SER A 255 6.20 13.86 5.24
N ALA A 256 6.54 14.91 4.49
CA ALA A 256 6.34 16.29 4.90
C ALA A 256 4.89 16.72 4.64
N ASN A 257 4.28 17.44 5.60
CA ASN A 257 3.01 18.12 5.43
C ASN A 257 3.23 19.60 5.76
N ILE A 258 3.16 20.48 4.76
CA ILE A 258 3.68 21.84 4.79
C ILE A 258 2.52 22.84 4.86
N PHE A 259 2.57 23.77 5.82
CA PHE A 259 1.55 24.77 6.07
C PHE A 259 2.15 26.18 6.03
N PHE A 260 1.87 26.90 4.94
CA PHE A 260 2.24 28.31 4.80
C PHE A 260 1.25 29.23 5.51
N SER A 261 1.69 30.43 5.86
CA SER A 261 0.91 31.42 6.60
C SER A 261 -0.35 31.92 5.88
N ASP A 262 -0.37 31.83 4.56
CA ASP A 262 -1.50 32.17 3.69
C ASP A 262 -2.51 31.03 3.51
N ALA A 263 -2.27 29.85 4.11
CA ALA A 263 -3.17 28.71 4.00
C ALA A 263 -4.54 29.02 4.66
N ASN A 264 -5.61 28.51 4.05
CA ASN A 264 -6.91 28.48 4.72
C ASN A 264 -6.81 27.57 5.95
N LEU A 265 -7.01 28.12 7.14
CA LEU A 265 -6.81 27.40 8.40
C LEU A 265 -7.68 26.14 8.52
N ASP A 266 -8.96 26.19 8.13
CA ASP A 266 -9.85 25.05 8.25
C ASP A 266 -9.43 23.90 7.33
N LYS A 267 -9.04 24.22 6.08
CA LYS A 267 -8.46 23.22 5.15
C LYS A 267 -7.11 22.69 5.63
N ALA A 268 -6.28 23.55 6.22
CA ALA A 268 -4.99 23.14 6.76
C ALA A 268 -5.17 22.15 7.93
N LEU A 269 -6.11 22.42 8.84
CA LEU A 269 -6.42 21.53 9.96
C LEU A 269 -7.07 20.22 9.53
N ASP A 270 -7.95 20.24 8.53
CA ASP A 270 -8.51 19.01 7.91
C ASP A 270 -7.40 18.18 7.27
N GLY A 271 -6.52 18.81 6.48
CA GLY A 271 -5.36 18.14 5.87
C GLY A 271 -4.33 17.65 6.88
N LEU A 272 -4.17 18.33 8.01
CA LEU A 272 -3.35 17.86 9.12
C LEU A 272 -3.94 16.57 9.73
N GLN A 273 -5.25 16.59 10.08
CA GLN A 273 -5.92 15.42 10.66
C GLN A 273 -5.92 14.23 9.69
N LEU A 274 -6.30 14.46 8.44
CA LEU A 274 -6.29 13.42 7.40
C LEU A 274 -4.88 12.90 7.12
N GLY A 275 -3.87 13.76 7.21
CA GLY A 275 -2.47 13.42 7.00
C GLY A 275 -1.87 12.48 8.04
N ILE A 276 -2.31 12.56 9.31
CA ILE A 276 -1.66 11.82 10.40
C ILE A 276 -2.60 10.95 11.25
N LEU A 277 -3.92 11.19 11.22
CA LEU A 277 -4.87 10.39 12.01
C LEU A 277 -5.61 9.34 11.21
N PHE A 278 -5.70 9.47 9.87
CA PHE A 278 -6.26 8.46 8.99
C PHE A 278 -5.58 7.11 9.22
N ASN A 279 -6.36 6.05 9.30
CA ASN A 279 -5.89 4.70 9.67
C ASN A 279 -4.97 4.70 10.92
N GLN A 280 -5.29 5.50 11.93
CA GLN A 280 -4.55 5.65 13.19
C GLN A 280 -3.06 6.02 12.97
N GLY A 281 -2.74 6.75 11.89
CA GLY A 281 -1.37 7.08 11.50
C GLY A 281 -0.55 5.91 10.93
N GLN A 282 -1.17 4.76 10.73
CA GLN A 282 -0.53 3.55 10.18
C GLN A 282 -0.53 3.59 8.64
N VAL A 283 0.02 4.68 8.09
CA VAL A 283 0.03 5.00 6.67
C VAL A 283 1.46 5.30 6.24
N CYS A 284 1.97 4.59 5.24
CA CYS A 284 3.34 4.76 4.75
C CYS A 284 3.63 6.21 4.27
N CYS A 285 2.64 6.88 3.69
CA CYS A 285 2.76 8.27 3.27
C CYS A 285 2.17 9.28 4.27
N ALA A 286 1.95 8.89 5.55
CA ALA A 286 1.44 9.80 6.57
C ALA A 286 2.25 11.10 6.65
N GLY A 287 1.57 12.24 6.67
CA GLY A 287 2.18 13.57 6.81
C GLY A 287 2.70 13.82 8.22
N SER A 288 3.60 12.96 8.68
CA SER A 288 4.05 12.90 10.07
C SER A 288 5.07 13.98 10.43
N ARG A 289 5.82 14.55 9.46
CA ARG A 289 6.59 15.78 9.65
C ARG A 289 5.76 16.98 9.23
N ILE A 290 5.32 17.74 10.20
CA ILE A 290 4.42 18.89 10.04
C ILE A 290 5.27 20.17 10.03
N PHE A 291 5.51 20.73 8.84
CA PHE A 291 6.25 21.95 8.67
C PHE A 291 5.30 23.15 8.70
N VAL A 292 5.52 24.09 9.62
CA VAL A 292 4.67 25.29 9.78
C VAL A 292 5.52 26.54 9.67
N GLU A 293 5.10 27.48 8.79
CA GLU A 293 5.76 28.78 8.64
C GLU A 293 5.74 29.56 9.97
N GLU A 294 6.88 30.10 10.38
CA GLU A 294 7.08 30.70 11.71
C GLU A 294 6.01 31.74 12.09
N SER A 295 5.60 32.57 11.14
CA SER A 295 4.56 33.60 11.33
C SER A 295 3.16 33.02 11.60
N PHE A 296 2.93 31.75 11.24
CA PHE A 296 1.66 31.04 11.38
C PHE A 296 1.63 30.08 12.58
N TYR A 297 2.79 29.79 13.13
CA TYR A 297 3.03 28.66 14.03
C TYR A 297 2.12 28.65 15.27
N GLU A 298 2.13 29.72 16.06
CA GLU A 298 1.38 29.76 17.32
C GLU A 298 -0.14 29.59 17.09
N LYS A 299 -0.69 30.30 16.10
CA LYS A 299 -2.10 30.20 15.72
C LYS A 299 -2.44 28.79 15.22
N PHE A 300 -1.55 28.19 14.42
CA PHE A 300 -1.75 26.84 13.90
C PHE A 300 -1.73 25.79 15.01
N ILE A 301 -0.76 25.84 15.94
CA ILE A 301 -0.63 24.89 17.05
C ILE A 301 -1.83 24.95 17.98
N GLU A 302 -2.28 26.16 18.40
CA GLU A 302 -3.46 26.32 19.23
C GLU A 302 -4.69 25.65 18.61
N ALA A 303 -4.92 25.90 17.31
CA ALA A 303 -6.04 25.32 16.59
C ALA A 303 -5.89 23.80 16.39
N ALA A 304 -4.68 23.31 16.10
CA ALA A 304 -4.39 21.91 15.92
C ALA A 304 -4.60 21.10 17.21
N VAL A 305 -4.11 21.59 18.35
CA VAL A 305 -4.31 20.97 19.67
C VAL A 305 -5.81 20.86 19.98
N LYS A 306 -6.58 21.92 19.74
CA LYS A 306 -8.04 21.88 19.92
C LYS A 306 -8.71 20.83 19.04
N LYS A 307 -8.31 20.70 17.77
CA LYS A 307 -8.84 19.69 16.84
C LYS A 307 -8.47 18.26 17.28
N PHE A 308 -7.25 18.03 17.69
CA PHE A 308 -6.78 16.70 18.14
C PHE A 308 -7.50 16.26 19.42
N SER A 309 -7.73 17.17 20.36
CA SER A 309 -8.45 16.90 21.61
C SER A 309 -9.92 16.51 21.42
N THR A 310 -10.50 16.78 20.25
CA THR A 310 -11.91 16.44 19.95
C THR A 310 -12.08 15.14 19.20
N ILE A 311 -11.00 14.47 18.82
CA ILE A 311 -11.05 13.19 18.09
C ILE A 311 -11.68 12.11 18.96
N LYS A 312 -12.70 11.45 18.44
CA LYS A 312 -13.37 10.34 19.10
C LYS A 312 -12.61 9.03 18.85
N VAL A 313 -11.88 8.61 19.86
CA VAL A 313 -11.20 7.31 19.90
C VAL A 313 -12.16 6.28 20.51
N GLY A 314 -12.30 5.10 19.91
CA GLY A 314 -13.24 4.11 20.44
C GLY A 314 -13.34 2.84 19.59
N ASP A 315 -14.43 2.09 19.82
CA ASP A 315 -14.75 0.86 19.07
C ASP A 315 -14.74 1.13 17.57
N PRO A 316 -13.94 0.41 16.78
CA PRO A 316 -13.89 0.56 15.32
C PRO A 316 -15.24 0.35 14.62
N LEU A 317 -16.13 -0.43 15.20
CA LEU A 317 -17.45 -0.71 14.62
C LEU A 317 -18.51 0.35 14.95
N ASP A 318 -18.24 1.26 15.89
CA ASP A 318 -19.14 2.42 16.11
C ASP A 318 -18.96 3.44 14.97
N PRO A 319 -20.02 3.77 14.20
CA PRO A 319 -19.96 4.76 13.12
C PRO A 319 -19.50 6.16 13.55
N LYS A 320 -19.56 6.45 14.84
CA LYS A 320 -19.12 7.72 15.42
C LYS A 320 -17.63 7.76 15.76
N THR A 321 -16.97 6.61 15.79
CA THR A 321 -15.53 6.53 16.04
C THR A 321 -14.76 7.16 14.87
N GLN A 322 -13.80 8.03 15.21
CA GLN A 322 -12.96 8.74 14.26
C GLN A 322 -11.56 8.12 14.18
N MET A 323 -11.09 7.49 15.24
CA MET A 323 -9.82 6.78 15.28
C MET A 323 -9.96 5.49 16.09
N GLY A 324 -9.55 4.38 15.51
CA GLY A 324 -9.61 3.05 16.10
C GLY A 324 -8.34 2.64 16.84
N SER A 325 -8.11 1.31 16.97
CA SER A 325 -6.93 0.76 17.61
C SER A 325 -5.74 0.63 16.66
N GLN A 326 -4.53 0.60 17.20
CA GLN A 326 -3.35 0.13 16.48
C GLN A 326 -3.50 -1.37 16.19
N ILE A 327 -2.69 -1.89 15.26
CA ILE A 327 -2.79 -3.30 14.84
C ILE A 327 -2.58 -4.30 15.98
N ASN A 328 -1.75 -3.98 16.96
CA ASN A 328 -1.50 -4.79 18.15
C ASN A 328 -0.83 -3.97 19.26
N LYS A 329 -0.72 -4.57 20.45
CA LYS A 329 -0.10 -3.90 21.63
C LYS A 329 1.37 -3.58 21.40
N LYS A 330 2.12 -4.43 20.68
CA LYS A 330 3.53 -4.21 20.38
C LYS A 330 3.72 -2.94 19.54
N GLN A 331 2.86 -2.70 18.57
CA GLN A 331 2.89 -1.48 17.75
C GLN A 331 2.56 -0.25 18.62
N ALA A 332 1.54 -0.33 19.47
CA ALA A 332 1.20 0.75 20.40
C ALA A 332 2.38 1.09 21.35
N GLU A 333 3.03 0.08 21.91
CA GLU A 333 4.22 0.25 22.76
C GLU A 333 5.38 0.90 22.00
N GLN A 334 5.61 0.49 20.75
CA GLN A 334 6.64 1.09 19.88
C GLN A 334 6.36 2.57 19.62
N ILE A 335 5.11 2.93 19.32
CA ILE A 335 4.68 4.32 19.10
C ILE A 335 4.94 5.16 20.36
N LEU A 336 4.53 4.66 21.52
CA LEU A 336 4.73 5.37 22.80
C LEU A 336 6.21 5.51 23.15
N ASN A 337 7.04 4.51 22.82
CA ASN A 337 8.49 4.61 22.99
C ASN A 337 9.08 5.76 22.14
N TYR A 338 8.59 5.97 20.91
CA TYR A 338 9.02 7.13 20.12
C TYR A 338 8.61 8.47 20.75
N VAL A 339 7.45 8.56 21.39
CA VAL A 339 7.06 9.76 22.16
C VAL A 339 8.08 10.02 23.26
N GLU A 340 8.49 8.99 24.00
CA GLU A 340 9.51 9.13 25.06
C GLU A 340 10.91 9.47 24.50
N ILE A 341 11.27 8.96 23.32
CA ILE A 341 12.51 9.36 22.61
C ILE A 341 12.45 10.85 22.27
N GLY A 342 11.38 11.33 21.67
CA GLY A 342 11.22 12.76 21.33
C GLY A 342 11.33 13.67 22.57
N LYS A 343 10.70 13.29 23.67
CA LYS A 343 10.80 14.03 24.94
C LYS A 343 12.24 14.09 25.48
N LYS A 344 12.98 13.00 25.37
CA LYS A 344 14.41 12.97 25.77
C LYS A 344 15.30 13.83 24.87
N GLU A 345 14.95 13.97 23.60
CA GLU A 345 15.64 14.82 22.63
C GLU A 345 15.23 16.31 22.72
N GLY A 346 14.25 16.64 23.57
CA GLY A 346 13.83 18.03 23.83
C GLY A 346 12.45 18.41 23.25
N ALA A 347 11.78 17.53 22.55
CA ALA A 347 10.42 17.77 22.07
C ALA A 347 9.41 17.84 23.23
N LYS A 348 8.38 18.64 23.07
CA LYS A 348 7.28 18.75 24.03
C LYS A 348 6.00 18.13 23.47
N VAL A 349 5.25 17.46 24.34
CA VAL A 349 3.93 16.94 24.01
C VAL A 349 2.90 18.06 24.12
N ALA A 350 2.36 18.51 22.99
CA ALA A 350 1.32 19.53 22.96
C ALA A 350 -0.07 18.94 23.24
N VAL A 351 -0.31 17.69 22.80
CA VAL A 351 -1.55 16.94 23.05
C VAL A 351 -1.26 15.43 22.90
N GLY A 352 -1.99 14.60 23.65
CA GLY A 352 -1.88 13.14 23.58
C GLY A 352 -0.62 12.59 24.26
N GLY A 353 0.05 11.65 23.61
CA GLY A 353 1.30 11.05 24.07
C GLY A 353 1.14 9.87 25.02
N LYS A 354 -0.06 9.28 25.11
CA LYS A 354 -0.38 8.19 26.04
C LYS A 354 -1.17 7.09 25.35
N ALA A 355 -1.23 5.93 25.98
CA ALA A 355 -2.23 4.92 25.69
C ALA A 355 -3.62 5.47 26.02
N TYR A 356 -4.58 5.23 25.13
CA TYR A 356 -5.97 5.60 25.37
C TYR A 356 -6.71 4.40 25.97
N THR A 357 -7.22 4.56 27.20
CA THR A 357 -7.84 3.47 27.97
C THR A 357 -9.29 3.74 28.37
N ALA A 358 -9.84 4.89 28.01
CA ALA A 358 -11.22 5.23 28.30
C ALA A 358 -12.21 4.47 27.40
N ASN A 359 -13.49 4.43 27.82
CA ASN A 359 -14.60 3.89 27.02
C ASN A 359 -14.40 2.41 26.59
N GLY A 360 -13.76 1.59 27.42
CA GLY A 360 -13.54 0.17 27.14
C GLY A 360 -12.34 -0.12 26.22
N CYS A 361 -11.52 0.88 25.91
CA CYS A 361 -10.32 0.75 25.06
C CYS A 361 -9.10 0.17 25.82
N ASP A 362 -9.19 -0.06 27.13
CA ASP A 362 -8.12 -0.63 27.99
C ASP A 362 -7.73 -2.06 27.60
N LYS A 363 -8.62 -2.81 26.94
CA LYS A 363 -8.34 -4.16 26.45
C LYS A 363 -7.58 -4.19 25.13
N GLY A 364 -7.69 -3.15 24.33
CA GLY A 364 -7.12 -3.03 22.98
C GLY A 364 -5.78 -2.31 22.94
N ALA A 365 -5.36 -1.99 21.71
CA ALA A 365 -4.09 -1.33 21.40
C ALA A 365 -4.32 0.14 20.97
N PHE A 366 -4.87 0.98 21.84
CA PHE A 366 -5.20 2.35 21.50
C PHE A 366 -4.14 3.35 21.96
N VAL A 367 -3.86 4.35 21.11
CA VAL A 367 -2.95 5.47 21.37
C VAL A 367 -3.69 6.76 21.11
N GLU A 368 -3.47 7.76 21.97
CA GLU A 368 -4.08 9.08 21.79
C GLU A 368 -3.54 9.79 20.53
N PRO A 369 -4.38 10.57 19.81
CA PRO A 369 -3.90 11.52 18.81
C PRO A 369 -2.84 12.42 19.42
N THR A 370 -1.63 12.44 18.83
CA THR A 370 -0.46 13.05 19.47
C THR A 370 0.22 14.06 18.56
N LEU A 371 0.55 15.23 19.12
CA LEU A 371 1.42 16.23 18.51
C LEU A 371 2.63 16.51 19.40
N LEU A 372 3.82 16.38 18.82
CA LEU A 372 5.07 16.82 19.42
C LEU A 372 5.47 18.17 18.81
N VAL A 373 5.78 19.14 19.65
CA VAL A 373 6.23 20.47 19.26
C VAL A 373 7.65 20.73 19.74
N ASP A 374 8.27 21.84 19.33
CA ASP A 374 9.67 22.16 19.58
C ASP A 374 10.61 21.08 19.00
N VAL A 375 10.23 20.50 17.86
CA VAL A 375 11.01 19.46 17.17
C VAL A 375 11.93 20.10 16.15
N THR A 376 13.19 19.65 16.12
CA THR A 376 14.14 19.94 15.06
C THR A 376 14.21 18.79 14.05
N ASN A 377 14.62 19.06 12.81
CA ASN A 377 14.56 18.05 11.76
C ASN A 377 15.54 16.87 11.96
N ASP A 378 16.59 17.05 12.77
CA ASP A 378 17.60 16.04 13.11
C ASP A 378 17.20 15.09 14.24
N MET A 379 16.11 15.39 14.98
CA MET A 379 15.60 14.49 16.02
C MET A 379 15.12 13.17 15.39
N ARG A 380 15.32 12.05 16.10
CA ARG A 380 14.89 10.72 15.64
C ARG A 380 13.39 10.67 15.32
N VAL A 381 12.56 11.35 16.12
CA VAL A 381 11.12 11.44 15.87
C VAL A 381 10.77 12.18 14.59
N ALA A 382 11.68 12.96 14.01
CA ALA A 382 11.56 13.64 12.73
C ALA A 382 12.17 12.84 11.55
N GLN A 383 13.09 11.92 11.83
CA GLN A 383 13.78 11.14 10.79
C GLN A 383 13.26 9.71 10.65
N GLU A 384 12.89 9.06 11.76
CA GLU A 384 12.46 7.66 11.76
C GLU A 384 10.94 7.52 11.62
N GLU A 385 10.49 6.47 10.94
CA GLU A 385 9.07 6.15 10.75
C GLU A 385 8.45 5.63 12.06
N ILE A 386 7.46 6.34 12.63
CA ILE A 386 6.78 5.97 13.88
C ILE A 386 5.63 4.99 13.61
N PHE A 387 4.93 5.18 12.50
CA PHE A 387 3.80 4.37 12.05
C PHE A 387 2.65 4.33 13.06
N GLY A 388 2.23 5.51 13.52
CA GLY A 388 1.15 5.73 14.49
C GLY A 388 0.67 7.19 14.47
N PRO A 389 -0.33 7.56 15.30
CA PRO A 389 -1.01 8.86 15.28
C PRO A 389 -0.18 9.96 15.96
N VAL A 390 1.10 10.07 15.58
CA VAL A 390 2.08 11.00 16.14
C VAL A 390 2.62 11.92 15.06
N GLY A 391 2.20 13.17 15.09
CA GLY A 391 2.75 14.24 14.26
C GLY A 391 3.85 15.01 15.00
N VAL A 392 4.94 15.33 14.29
CA VAL A 392 6.03 16.16 14.82
C VAL A 392 6.06 17.51 14.12
N VAL A 393 6.02 18.60 14.85
CA VAL A 393 5.87 19.94 14.31
C VAL A 393 7.20 20.69 14.30
N ILE A 394 7.59 21.12 13.12
CA ILE A 394 8.87 21.80 12.83
C ILE A 394 8.56 23.20 12.26
N LYS A 395 9.21 24.22 12.79
CA LYS A 395 9.12 25.59 12.26
C LYS A 395 10.02 25.75 11.06
N PHE A 396 9.63 26.60 10.10
CA PHE A 396 10.51 27.09 9.06
C PHE A 396 10.31 28.58 8.82
N LYS A 397 11.36 29.28 8.40
CA LYS A 397 11.35 30.73 8.20
C LYS A 397 11.09 31.14 6.76
N ASP A 398 11.69 30.43 5.83
CA ASP A 398 11.58 30.72 4.42
C ASP A 398 11.58 29.44 3.57
N GLU A 399 11.32 29.58 2.29
CA GLU A 399 11.19 28.46 1.35
C GLU A 399 12.52 27.71 1.13
N ALA A 400 13.66 28.39 1.21
CA ALA A 400 14.97 27.76 1.02
C ALA A 400 15.33 26.83 2.19
N GLU A 401 15.09 27.29 3.43
CA GLU A 401 15.23 26.47 4.63
C GLU A 401 14.26 25.28 4.62
N LEU A 402 12.99 25.54 4.25
CA LEU A 402 11.96 24.51 4.14
C LEU A 402 12.39 23.38 3.20
N ILE A 403 12.78 23.69 1.96
CA ILE A 403 13.14 22.71 0.96
C ILE A 403 14.34 21.87 1.41
N LYS A 404 15.33 22.49 2.04
CA LYS A 404 16.46 21.77 2.62
C LYS A 404 16.00 20.75 3.67
N MET A 405 15.16 21.17 4.63
CA MET A 405 14.67 20.28 5.70
C MET A 405 13.74 19.18 5.17
N VAL A 406 12.86 19.51 4.23
CA VAL A 406 11.92 18.54 3.62
C VAL A 406 12.67 17.40 2.93
N ASN A 407 13.73 17.74 2.18
CA ASN A 407 14.53 16.78 1.43
C ASN A 407 15.61 16.07 2.27
N ASP A 408 15.89 16.56 3.47
CA ASP A 408 16.79 15.94 4.44
C ASP A 408 16.09 14.80 5.18
N SER A 409 15.93 13.70 4.47
CA SER A 409 15.34 12.44 4.93
C SER A 409 15.81 11.31 4.01
N GLU A 410 15.98 10.12 4.54
CA GLU A 410 16.26 8.93 3.75
C GLU A 410 15.04 8.47 2.92
N TYR A 411 13.87 8.99 3.22
CA TYR A 411 12.60 8.67 2.57
C TYR A 411 12.18 9.72 1.52
N GLY A 412 11.25 9.33 0.65
CA GLY A 412 10.66 10.21 -0.35
C GLY A 412 9.36 9.65 -0.92
N LEU A 413 8.39 9.27 -0.06
CA LEU A 413 7.15 8.65 -0.52
C LEU A 413 6.09 9.67 -0.91
N GLY A 414 5.69 10.55 0.02
CA GLY A 414 4.65 11.51 -0.19
C GLY A 414 4.94 12.88 0.46
N GLY A 415 4.09 13.87 0.17
CA GLY A 415 4.10 15.16 0.82
C GLY A 415 2.84 15.98 0.53
N GLY A 416 2.48 16.89 1.46
CA GLY A 416 1.37 17.81 1.33
C GLY A 416 1.81 19.26 1.41
N ILE A 417 1.10 20.14 0.71
CA ILE A 417 1.36 21.59 0.72
C ILE A 417 0.03 22.31 0.85
N PHE A 418 -0.06 23.20 1.83
CA PHE A 418 -1.23 24.06 2.07
C PHE A 418 -0.84 25.52 1.93
N THR A 419 -1.36 26.19 0.90
CA THR A 419 -1.18 27.60 0.58
C THR A 419 -2.29 28.04 -0.38
N GLN A 420 -2.61 29.32 -0.42
CA GLN A 420 -3.52 29.89 -1.41
C GLN A 420 -2.79 30.32 -2.71
N ASP A 421 -1.47 30.40 -2.69
CA ASP A 421 -0.63 30.72 -3.86
C ASP A 421 -0.27 29.45 -4.64
N ILE A 422 -0.97 29.19 -5.73
CA ILE A 422 -0.72 28.03 -6.60
C ILE A 422 0.67 28.02 -7.21
N THR A 423 1.26 29.20 -7.48
CA THR A 423 2.61 29.32 -8.04
C THR A 423 3.65 28.86 -7.02
N LYS A 424 3.51 29.30 -5.77
CA LYS A 424 4.31 28.82 -4.63
C LYS A 424 4.15 27.31 -4.45
N ALA A 425 2.92 26.82 -4.42
CA ALA A 425 2.64 25.39 -4.27
C ALA A 425 3.34 24.53 -5.32
N LEU A 426 3.25 24.92 -6.61
CA LEU A 426 3.87 24.19 -7.71
C LEU A 426 5.41 24.26 -7.67
N ARG A 427 5.98 25.42 -7.28
CA ARG A 427 7.42 25.59 -7.13
C ARG A 427 7.98 24.68 -6.01
N VAL A 428 7.33 24.70 -4.85
CA VAL A 428 7.70 23.84 -3.72
C VAL A 428 7.53 22.36 -4.08
N ALA A 429 6.39 21.98 -4.68
CA ALA A 429 6.13 20.60 -5.08
C ALA A 429 7.21 20.05 -6.03
N ARG A 430 7.70 20.87 -7.00
CA ARG A 430 8.77 20.47 -7.92
C ARG A 430 10.13 20.34 -7.24
N SER A 431 10.33 21.01 -6.12
CA SER A 431 11.59 20.96 -5.35
C SER A 431 11.63 19.84 -4.33
N MET A 432 10.49 19.18 -4.05
CA MET A 432 10.41 18.05 -3.13
C MET A 432 10.91 16.77 -3.81
N GLU A 433 11.84 16.07 -3.16
CA GLU A 433 12.35 14.76 -3.59
C GLU A 433 11.42 13.62 -3.13
N THR A 434 10.19 13.62 -3.63
CA THR A 434 9.17 12.67 -3.25
C THR A 434 8.32 12.24 -4.44
N GLY A 435 7.83 11.01 -4.41
CA GLY A 435 7.10 10.44 -5.54
C GLY A 435 5.69 10.96 -5.70
N ARG A 436 5.09 11.52 -4.66
CA ARG A 436 3.74 12.08 -4.68
C ARG A 436 3.62 13.35 -3.86
N VAL A 437 2.96 14.36 -4.41
CA VAL A 437 2.66 15.61 -3.70
C VAL A 437 1.18 15.93 -3.84
N TRP A 438 0.55 16.28 -2.72
CA TRP A 438 -0.81 16.82 -2.64
C TRP A 438 -0.77 18.33 -2.40
N ILE A 439 -1.65 19.08 -3.03
CA ILE A 439 -1.81 20.53 -2.82
C ILE A 439 -3.23 20.78 -2.29
N ASN A 440 -3.33 21.40 -1.12
CA ASN A 440 -4.57 21.72 -0.41
C ASN A 440 -5.49 20.52 -0.16
N THR A 441 -4.91 19.33 -0.08
CA THR A 441 -5.54 18.05 0.29
C THR A 441 -4.47 17.10 0.80
N TYR A 442 -4.87 15.90 1.31
CA TYR A 442 -3.95 14.82 1.70
C TYR A 442 -4.61 13.45 1.50
N ASN A 443 -3.81 12.38 1.36
CA ASN A 443 -4.24 10.97 1.24
C ASN A 443 -5.25 10.65 0.11
N GLN A 444 -5.37 11.51 -0.91
CA GLN A 444 -6.18 11.22 -2.10
C GLN A 444 -5.38 10.35 -3.07
N ILE A 445 -5.76 9.08 -3.24
CA ILE A 445 -5.03 8.10 -4.07
C ILE A 445 -6.00 7.37 -5.02
N PRO A 446 -6.60 8.08 -5.99
CA PRO A 446 -7.47 7.44 -6.98
C PRO A 446 -6.67 6.50 -7.89
N ALA A 447 -7.32 5.46 -8.40
CA ALA A 447 -6.70 4.41 -9.22
C ALA A 447 -5.95 4.93 -10.45
N GLY A 448 -6.41 6.04 -11.05
CA GLY A 448 -5.77 6.70 -12.20
C GLY A 448 -4.56 7.59 -11.89
N SER A 449 -4.00 7.51 -10.68
CA SER A 449 -2.93 8.39 -10.24
C SER A 449 -1.75 7.57 -9.69
N PRO A 450 -0.53 7.66 -10.28
CA PRO A 450 0.58 6.82 -9.89
C PRO A 450 1.01 7.09 -8.44
N PHE A 451 1.32 6.01 -7.71
CA PHE A 451 1.81 6.05 -6.35
C PHE A 451 3.16 5.33 -6.25
N GLY A 452 4.10 5.87 -5.48
CA GLY A 452 5.39 5.25 -5.23
C GLY A 452 6.45 6.26 -4.80
N GLY A 453 7.53 5.76 -4.21
CA GLY A 453 8.54 6.56 -3.56
C GLY A 453 9.78 6.88 -4.39
N TYR A 454 10.54 7.86 -3.88
CA TYR A 454 11.94 8.12 -4.18
C TYR A 454 12.79 7.54 -3.05
N LYS A 455 14.10 7.57 -3.21
CA LYS A 455 15.07 7.16 -2.17
C LYS A 455 14.74 5.78 -1.58
N ASN A 456 14.78 5.65 -0.25
CA ASN A 456 14.48 4.38 0.43
C ASN A 456 12.98 4.05 0.56
N SER A 457 12.10 4.88 -0.02
CA SER A 457 10.65 4.60 -0.01
C SER A 457 10.19 3.64 -1.10
N GLY A 458 11.05 3.25 -2.04
CA GLY A 458 10.70 2.17 -2.94
C GLY A 458 11.24 2.26 -4.36
N ILE A 459 10.87 1.25 -5.15
CA ILE A 459 11.25 1.09 -6.56
C ILE A 459 10.00 0.74 -7.36
N GLY A 460 9.75 1.44 -8.44
CA GLY A 460 8.56 1.27 -9.27
C GLY A 460 7.41 2.18 -8.84
N ARG A 461 6.23 1.91 -9.37
CA ARG A 461 4.98 2.61 -9.06
C ARG A 461 3.84 1.63 -8.94
N GLU A 462 2.90 1.94 -8.06
CA GLU A 462 1.62 1.27 -7.92
C GLU A 462 0.51 2.13 -8.54
N THR A 463 -0.67 1.55 -8.74
CA THR A 463 -1.82 2.21 -9.35
C THR A 463 -1.51 2.73 -10.75
N HIS A 464 -2.44 3.46 -11.40
CA HIS A 464 -2.26 4.01 -12.73
C HIS A 464 -1.78 2.97 -13.77
N LYS A 465 -1.98 3.23 -15.06
CA LYS A 465 -1.54 2.32 -16.14
C LYS A 465 -0.03 2.06 -16.16
N ILE A 466 0.78 2.95 -15.56
CA ILE A 466 2.24 2.79 -15.53
C ILE A 466 2.69 1.50 -14.83
N ILE A 467 1.87 0.95 -13.91
CA ILE A 467 2.20 -0.29 -13.22
C ILE A 467 2.26 -1.48 -14.20
N LEU A 468 1.53 -1.43 -15.32
CA LEU A 468 1.56 -2.50 -16.34
C LEU A 468 2.95 -2.65 -16.97
N GLU A 469 3.78 -1.60 -16.95
CA GLU A 469 5.19 -1.68 -17.36
C GLU A 469 6.01 -2.62 -16.46
N HIS A 470 5.59 -2.76 -15.21
CA HIS A 470 6.24 -3.65 -14.24
C HIS A 470 5.67 -5.07 -14.23
N TYR A 471 4.51 -5.31 -14.88
CA TYR A 471 3.84 -6.61 -15.00
C TYR A 471 3.88 -7.15 -16.43
N THR A 472 4.58 -6.47 -17.34
CA THR A 472 4.81 -6.90 -18.71
C THR A 472 6.28 -6.77 -19.09
N GLN A 473 6.68 -7.49 -20.11
CA GLN A 473 8.00 -7.36 -20.72
C GLN A 473 7.84 -7.03 -22.21
N MET A 474 8.77 -6.23 -22.73
CA MET A 474 8.75 -5.83 -24.13
C MET A 474 9.47 -6.86 -25.01
N LYS A 475 8.84 -7.22 -26.13
CA LYS A 475 9.42 -7.99 -27.21
C LYS A 475 9.50 -7.13 -28.46
N ASN A 476 10.68 -7.02 -29.05
CA ASN A 476 10.84 -6.40 -30.36
C ASN A 476 10.89 -7.47 -31.46
N ILE A 477 10.11 -7.27 -32.52
CA ILE A 477 10.10 -8.09 -33.72
C ILE A 477 10.58 -7.23 -34.88
N MET A 478 11.74 -7.56 -35.48
CA MET A 478 12.28 -6.91 -36.66
C MET A 478 11.89 -7.68 -37.90
N ILE A 479 11.31 -7.00 -38.87
CA ILE A 479 10.84 -7.59 -40.11
C ILE A 479 11.64 -6.98 -41.30
N ASP A 480 12.33 -7.81 -42.05
CA ASP A 480 12.88 -7.42 -43.35
C ASP A 480 11.80 -7.51 -44.43
N LEU A 481 11.56 -6.40 -45.11
CA LEU A 481 10.58 -6.29 -46.20
C LEU A 481 11.17 -6.46 -47.58
N THR A 482 12.50 -6.67 -47.71
CA THR A 482 13.18 -6.71 -48.99
C THR A 482 13.13 -8.11 -49.63
N GLY A 483 13.01 -9.16 -48.84
CA GLY A 483 13.13 -10.54 -49.28
C GLY A 483 14.53 -10.91 -49.87
N LYS A 484 15.50 -10.01 -49.69
CA LYS A 484 16.88 -10.19 -50.23
C LYS A 484 17.78 -10.78 -49.16
N VAL A 485 18.75 -11.58 -49.60
CA VAL A 485 19.86 -12.00 -48.72
C VAL A 485 20.72 -10.81 -48.36
N SER A 486 21.21 -10.77 -47.10
CA SER A 486 22.05 -9.67 -46.62
C SER A 486 23.36 -9.49 -47.41
N GLY A 487 23.85 -10.54 -48.02
CA GLY A 487 25.12 -10.54 -48.72
C GLY A 487 26.36 -10.38 -47.85
N PHE A 488 26.19 -10.25 -46.52
CA PHE A 488 27.28 -9.93 -45.60
C PHE A 488 28.42 -10.97 -45.60
N TYR A 489 28.10 -12.23 -45.83
CA TYR A 489 29.04 -13.34 -45.92
C TYR A 489 29.16 -13.88 -47.36
N ALA A 490 28.62 -13.17 -48.37
CA ALA A 490 28.81 -13.54 -49.77
C ALA A 490 30.28 -13.32 -50.15
N GLN A 491 30.91 -14.35 -50.75
CA GLN A 491 32.27 -14.27 -51.31
C GLN A 491 32.25 -13.59 -52.67
#